data_7c75a344ef468dd0d5ac93321f9257df
#
_entry.id   7c75a344ef468dd0d5ac93321f9257df
#
_cell.length_a   1.000
_cell.length_b   1.000
_cell.length_c   1.000
_cell.angle_alpha   90.00
_cell.angle_beta   90.00
_cell.angle_gamma   90.00
#
_symmetry.space_group_name_H-M   'P 1'
#
loop_
_entity.id
_entity.type
_entity.pdbx_description
1 polymer ?
#
loop_
_entity_poly.entity_id
_entity_poly.type
_entity_poly.pdbx_seq_one_letter_code
_entity_poly.pdbx_strand_id
1 'polypeptide(L)'
;MVERTTSIQRILVIGAGRGGTAMLELFLKDPQLSIVGIMDVSPLAPAMAIAAKNGIPNFTDIDAALTACRPCLALNLSADENVTAYAEAQLGNKNVIGGFQARFLWKIITRLKKTNEQVLHLAHHDALTKLPNRTLFYDRLNQAIARACRDNELIGILYLDLDGFKLINDTLGHDTGDELLREAAKRITACIRDSDTVARMGGDEFTVILSNAKTPSSIDRVAKAIVEAIAQPFELNGKNCSVSVSIGISLYPDNGETSEQLVKISDAAMYLAKHSGKNCYRFVGD
;
A
#
# COMPACT_ATOMS: atom_id res chain seq x y z
N MET A 1 -31.57 17.06 20.63
CA MET A 1 -30.97 16.60 19.38
C MET A 1 -30.84 17.81 18.48
N VAL A 2 -29.63 18.39 18.39
CA VAL A 2 -29.36 19.50 17.48
C VAL A 2 -28.91 18.88 16.18
N GLU A 3 -29.78 18.91 15.16
CA GLU A 3 -29.37 18.60 13.78
C GLU A 3 -28.28 19.59 13.37
N ARG A 4 -27.02 19.13 13.36
CA ARG A 4 -25.96 19.86 12.68
C ARG A 4 -26.20 19.69 11.20
N THR A 5 -26.89 20.61 10.57
CA THR A 5 -26.84 20.83 9.14
C THR A 5 -25.37 21.13 8.81
N THR A 6 -24.64 20.15 8.32
CA THR A 6 -23.26 20.30 7.84
C THR A 6 -23.34 21.13 6.55
N SER A 7 -23.17 22.44 6.68
CA SER A 7 -23.06 23.32 5.52
C SER A 7 -21.76 23.00 4.80
N ILE A 8 -21.83 22.70 3.51
CA ILE A 8 -20.66 22.49 2.66
C ILE A 8 -19.81 23.76 2.69
N GLN A 9 -18.56 23.63 3.15
CA GLN A 9 -17.64 24.76 3.23
C GLN A 9 -17.05 25.04 1.84
N ARG A 10 -17.28 26.24 1.32
CA ARG A 10 -16.76 26.72 0.03
C ARG A 10 -15.34 27.26 0.21
N ILE A 11 -14.38 26.76 -0.57
CA ILE A 11 -12.96 27.14 -0.44
C ILE A 11 -12.43 27.68 -1.77
N LEU A 12 -11.80 28.87 -1.72
CA LEU A 12 -10.93 29.38 -2.77
C LEU A 12 -9.48 29.11 -2.38
N VAL A 13 -8.73 28.42 -3.21
CA VAL A 13 -7.30 28.16 -3.01
C VAL A 13 -6.51 29.22 -3.78
N ILE A 14 -5.64 29.96 -3.07
CA ILE A 14 -4.72 30.95 -3.65
C ILE A 14 -3.29 30.41 -3.52
N GLY A 15 -2.58 30.29 -4.66
CA GLY A 15 -1.28 29.65 -4.76
C GLY A 15 -1.41 28.17 -5.21
N ALA A 16 -1.19 27.93 -6.49
CA ALA A 16 -1.33 26.64 -7.15
C ALA A 16 0.00 25.85 -7.28
N GLY A 17 1.02 26.25 -6.52
CA GLY A 17 2.30 25.54 -6.41
C GLY A 17 2.18 24.21 -5.68
N ARG A 18 3.30 23.67 -5.14
CA ARG A 18 3.33 22.37 -4.43
C ARG A 18 2.34 22.32 -3.25
N GLY A 19 2.22 23.40 -2.48
CA GLY A 19 1.27 23.51 -1.37
C GLY A 19 -0.17 23.43 -1.85
N GLY A 20 -0.53 24.23 -2.84
CA GLY A 20 -1.86 24.26 -3.45
C GLY A 20 -2.25 22.92 -4.06
N THR A 21 -1.32 22.24 -4.76
CA THR A 21 -1.56 20.91 -5.33
C THR A 21 -1.98 19.90 -4.28
N ALA A 22 -1.23 19.77 -3.22
CA ALA A 22 -1.51 18.75 -2.21
C ALA A 22 -2.75 19.09 -1.36
N MET A 23 -3.05 20.37 -1.12
CA MET A 23 -4.31 20.77 -0.46
C MET A 23 -5.51 20.53 -1.38
N LEU A 24 -5.39 20.81 -2.67
CA LEU A 24 -6.43 20.52 -3.66
C LEU A 24 -6.76 19.02 -3.69
N GLU A 25 -5.75 18.15 -3.78
CA GLU A 25 -5.93 16.70 -3.77
C GLU A 25 -6.57 16.18 -2.46
N LEU A 26 -6.30 16.82 -1.34
CA LEU A 26 -6.89 16.50 -0.05
C LEU A 26 -8.36 16.91 0.00
N PHE A 27 -8.67 18.15 -0.39
CA PHE A 27 -10.01 18.70 -0.33
C PHE A 27 -10.96 18.04 -1.32
N LEU A 28 -10.49 17.59 -2.47
CA LEU A 28 -11.29 16.81 -3.44
C LEU A 28 -11.81 15.48 -2.89
N LYS A 29 -11.21 14.97 -1.83
CA LYS A 29 -11.62 13.70 -1.18
C LYS A 29 -12.62 13.91 -0.04
N ASP A 30 -12.84 15.14 0.39
CA ASP A 30 -13.73 15.47 1.51
C ASP A 30 -15.08 15.99 0.98
N PRO A 31 -16.17 15.23 1.21
CA PRO A 31 -17.51 15.63 0.72
C PRO A 31 -18.07 16.86 1.45
N GLN A 32 -17.49 17.31 2.55
CA GLN A 32 -17.90 18.51 3.28
C GLN A 32 -17.25 19.78 2.73
N LEU A 33 -16.29 19.67 1.82
CA LEU A 33 -15.57 20.77 1.20
C LEU A 33 -15.93 20.91 -0.27
N SER A 34 -16.15 22.15 -0.70
CA SER A 34 -16.36 22.50 -2.10
C SER A 34 -15.32 23.50 -2.55
N ILE A 35 -14.45 23.11 -3.45
CA ILE A 35 -13.46 24.00 -4.02
C ILE A 35 -14.14 24.81 -5.11
N VAL A 36 -14.32 26.10 -4.84
CA VAL A 36 -15.06 27.02 -5.75
C VAL A 36 -14.16 27.73 -6.75
N GLY A 37 -12.84 27.64 -6.55
CA GLY A 37 -11.86 28.18 -7.48
C GLY A 37 -10.43 27.94 -7.03
N ILE A 38 -9.50 28.03 -7.95
CA ILE A 38 -8.06 28.08 -7.69
C ILE A 38 -7.45 29.27 -8.40
N MET A 39 -6.53 29.95 -7.74
CA MET A 39 -5.87 31.13 -8.26
C MET A 39 -4.35 30.99 -8.16
N ASP A 40 -3.65 31.28 -9.24
CA ASP A 40 -2.20 31.48 -9.26
C ASP A 40 -1.84 32.44 -10.40
N VAL A 41 -0.82 33.29 -10.19
CA VAL A 41 -0.33 34.21 -11.22
C VAL A 41 0.23 33.45 -12.43
N SER A 42 0.70 32.22 -12.24
CA SER A 42 1.18 31.35 -13.30
C SER A 42 0.06 30.38 -13.76
N PRO A 43 -0.43 30.49 -14.99
CA PRO A 43 -1.41 29.54 -15.52
C PRO A 43 -0.86 28.11 -15.67
N LEU A 44 0.48 27.94 -15.61
CA LEU A 44 1.18 26.66 -15.69
C LEU A 44 1.47 26.07 -14.31
N ALA A 45 1.01 26.67 -13.22
CA ALA A 45 1.20 26.13 -11.88
C ALA A 45 0.54 24.73 -11.75
N PRO A 46 1.19 23.77 -11.07
CA PRO A 46 0.78 22.35 -11.10
C PRO A 46 -0.68 22.08 -10.72
N ALA A 47 -1.21 22.80 -9.73
CA ALA A 47 -2.58 22.60 -9.29
C ALA A 47 -3.64 23.13 -10.29
N MET A 48 -3.28 24.06 -11.19
CA MET A 48 -4.19 24.58 -12.22
C MET A 48 -4.67 23.50 -13.18
N ALA A 49 -3.77 22.60 -13.60
CA ALA A 49 -4.11 21.46 -14.45
C ALA A 49 -5.04 20.46 -13.76
N ILE A 50 -4.81 20.20 -12.48
CA ILE A 50 -5.65 19.31 -11.66
C ILE A 50 -7.04 19.92 -11.47
N ALA A 51 -7.11 21.21 -11.18
CA ALA A 51 -8.37 21.93 -11.03
C ALA A 51 -9.21 21.90 -12.31
N ALA A 52 -8.60 22.19 -13.46
CA ALA A 52 -9.25 22.13 -14.76
C ALA A 52 -9.82 20.74 -15.07
N LYS A 53 -9.06 19.67 -14.77
CA LYS A 53 -9.50 18.28 -14.94
C LYS A 53 -10.71 17.93 -14.07
N ASN A 54 -10.88 18.59 -12.93
CA ASN A 54 -11.99 18.38 -11.99
C ASN A 54 -13.11 19.42 -12.15
N GLY A 55 -13.09 20.24 -13.21
CA GLY A 55 -14.14 21.23 -13.49
C GLY A 55 -14.12 22.44 -12.52
N ILE A 56 -12.99 22.67 -11.83
CA ILE A 56 -12.83 23.79 -10.89
C ILE A 56 -12.36 25.02 -11.67
N PRO A 57 -13.02 26.19 -11.50
CA PRO A 57 -12.61 27.44 -12.13
C PRO A 57 -11.17 27.84 -11.78
N ASN A 58 -10.38 28.19 -12.79
CA ASN A 58 -9.01 28.66 -12.68
C ASN A 58 -8.93 30.18 -12.91
N PHE A 59 -8.18 30.87 -12.07
CA PHE A 59 -7.99 32.32 -12.15
C PHE A 59 -6.49 32.66 -12.11
N THR A 60 -6.11 33.67 -12.89
CA THR A 60 -4.76 34.26 -12.87
C THR A 60 -4.74 35.64 -12.23
N ASP A 61 -5.92 36.17 -11.92
CA ASP A 61 -6.14 37.46 -11.28
C ASP A 61 -6.92 37.27 -9.98
N ILE A 62 -6.45 37.94 -8.91
CA ILE A 62 -7.02 37.78 -7.56
C ILE A 62 -8.41 38.42 -7.44
N ASP A 63 -8.64 39.55 -8.08
CA ASP A 63 -9.92 40.26 -8.01
C ASP A 63 -11.02 39.45 -8.70
N ALA A 64 -10.71 38.88 -9.87
CA ALA A 64 -11.60 37.99 -10.59
C ALA A 64 -11.94 36.75 -9.72
N ALA A 65 -10.93 36.13 -9.08
CA ALA A 65 -11.11 34.98 -8.22
C ALA A 65 -11.99 35.29 -7.00
N LEU A 66 -11.68 36.37 -6.27
CA LEU A 66 -12.45 36.78 -5.09
C LEU A 66 -13.88 37.18 -5.44
N THR A 67 -14.11 37.83 -6.57
CA THR A 67 -15.46 38.21 -7.02
C THR A 67 -16.30 37.00 -7.40
N ALA A 68 -15.74 36.08 -8.18
CA ALA A 68 -16.47 34.92 -8.69
C ALA A 68 -16.78 33.87 -7.61
N CYS A 69 -15.90 33.75 -6.59
CA CYS A 69 -15.99 32.69 -5.60
C CYS A 69 -16.78 33.04 -4.34
N ARG A 70 -17.17 34.29 -4.11
CA ARG A 70 -17.95 34.71 -2.92
C ARG A 70 -19.31 34.03 -2.80
N PRO A 71 -19.77 33.70 -1.57
CA PRO A 71 -19.02 33.71 -0.33
C PRO A 71 -18.11 32.45 -0.23
N CYS A 72 -16.90 32.61 0.26
CA CYS A 72 -15.93 31.53 0.41
C CYS A 72 -14.95 31.78 1.55
N LEU A 73 -14.29 30.72 2.01
CA LEU A 73 -13.07 30.77 2.78
C LEU A 73 -11.87 30.79 1.82
N ALA A 74 -11.05 31.83 1.84
CA ALA A 74 -9.84 31.91 1.04
C ALA A 74 -8.66 31.29 1.80
N LEU A 75 -7.98 30.32 1.19
CA LEU A 75 -6.77 29.71 1.72
C LEU A 75 -5.57 30.19 0.89
N ASN A 76 -4.78 31.11 1.42
CA ASN A 76 -3.57 31.60 0.77
C ASN A 76 -2.36 30.73 1.11
N LEU A 77 -1.90 29.94 0.16
CA LEU A 77 -0.72 29.10 0.20
C LEU A 77 0.45 29.68 -0.61
N SER A 78 0.28 30.89 -1.17
CA SER A 78 1.38 31.63 -1.81
C SER A 78 2.37 32.13 -0.74
N ALA A 79 3.58 32.47 -1.18
CA ALA A 79 4.58 33.08 -0.29
C ALA A 79 4.35 34.59 -0.07
N ASP A 80 3.38 35.18 -0.77
CA ASP A 80 3.10 36.62 -0.74
C ASP A 80 2.10 36.98 0.37
N GLU A 81 2.56 37.68 1.39
CA GLU A 81 1.73 38.14 2.49
C GLU A 81 0.80 39.29 2.10
N ASN A 82 1.12 40.06 1.05
CA ASN A 82 0.24 41.14 0.57
C ASN A 82 -1.07 40.55 0.03
N VAL A 83 -1.01 39.34 -0.57
CA VAL A 83 -2.20 38.61 -1.05
C VAL A 83 -3.13 38.25 0.12
N THR A 84 -2.58 37.90 1.29
CA THR A 84 -3.39 37.67 2.49
C THR A 84 -4.10 38.94 2.93
N ALA A 85 -3.36 40.03 3.12
CA ALA A 85 -3.91 41.32 3.55
C ALA A 85 -4.98 41.83 2.56
N TYR A 86 -4.74 41.66 1.27
CA TYR A 86 -5.71 42.03 0.23
C TYR A 86 -7.00 41.20 0.32
N ALA A 87 -6.88 39.88 0.42
CA ALA A 87 -8.03 38.99 0.57
C ALA A 87 -8.82 39.28 1.86
N GLU A 88 -8.13 39.58 2.98
CA GLU A 88 -8.74 39.97 4.26
C GLU A 88 -9.55 41.29 4.14
N ALA A 89 -9.04 42.26 3.42
CA ALA A 89 -9.74 43.52 3.16
C ALA A 89 -11.03 43.28 2.36
N GLN A 90 -11.05 42.29 1.48
CA GLN A 90 -12.17 41.98 0.58
C GLN A 90 -13.20 41.01 1.20
N LEU A 91 -12.76 40.00 1.96
CA LEU A 91 -13.60 38.92 2.49
C LEU A 91 -13.86 39.05 4.01
N GLY A 92 -13.07 39.87 4.69
CA GLY A 92 -13.00 39.93 6.16
C GLY A 92 -12.05 38.88 6.74
N ASN A 93 -11.33 39.24 7.81
CA ASN A 93 -10.28 38.41 8.44
C ASN A 93 -10.70 37.00 8.85
N LYS A 94 -12.01 36.79 9.14
CA LYS A 94 -12.53 35.47 9.51
C LYS A 94 -12.65 34.49 8.33
N ASN A 95 -12.62 35.00 7.13
CA ASN A 95 -12.81 34.24 5.89
C ASN A 95 -11.49 34.06 5.11
N VAL A 96 -10.34 34.35 5.74
CA VAL A 96 -9.03 34.17 5.10
C VAL A 96 -8.09 33.43 6.06
N ILE A 97 -7.46 32.40 5.53
CA ILE A 97 -6.35 31.71 6.20
C ILE A 97 -5.12 31.92 5.33
N GLY A 98 -4.14 32.67 5.81
CA GLY A 98 -2.94 33.00 5.06
C GLY A 98 -1.69 33.08 5.93
N GLY A 99 -0.59 33.49 5.35
CA GLY A 99 0.67 33.74 6.06
C GLY A 99 1.15 32.58 6.92
N PHE A 100 1.43 32.85 8.20
CA PHE A 100 1.90 31.83 9.15
C PHE A 100 0.85 30.73 9.38
N GLN A 101 -0.42 31.05 9.45
CA GLN A 101 -1.50 30.09 9.72
C GLN A 101 -1.61 29.06 8.60
N ALA A 102 -1.58 29.49 7.34
CA ALA A 102 -1.64 28.58 6.19
C ALA A 102 -0.38 27.70 6.12
N ARG A 103 0.81 28.26 6.35
CA ARG A 103 2.07 27.49 6.39
C ARG A 103 2.07 26.48 7.54
N PHE A 104 1.56 26.85 8.71
CA PHE A 104 1.45 25.96 9.86
C PHE A 104 0.49 24.82 9.61
N LEU A 105 -0.72 25.10 9.12
CA LEU A 105 -1.71 24.09 8.72
C LEU A 105 -1.14 23.13 7.68
N TRP A 106 -0.50 23.65 6.65
CA TRP A 106 0.19 22.86 5.64
C TRP A 106 1.19 21.88 6.25
N LYS A 107 2.06 22.38 7.15
CA LYS A 107 3.06 21.55 7.82
C LYS A 107 2.43 20.44 8.67
N ILE A 108 1.36 20.75 9.39
CA ILE A 108 0.62 19.79 10.22
C ILE A 108 -0.04 18.71 9.33
N ILE A 109 -0.76 19.11 8.30
CA ILE A 109 -1.46 18.21 7.41
C ILE A 109 -0.48 17.28 6.67
N THR A 110 0.62 17.81 6.17
CA THR A 110 1.67 17.01 5.51
C THR A 110 2.30 16.01 6.47
N ARG A 111 2.53 16.41 7.72
CA ARG A 111 3.07 15.52 8.75
C ARG A 111 2.07 14.42 9.10
N LEU A 112 0.80 14.75 9.30
CA LEU A 112 -0.26 13.79 9.59
C LEU A 112 -0.43 12.77 8.46
N LYS A 113 -0.42 13.24 7.20
CA LYS A 113 -0.49 12.36 6.02
C LYS A 113 0.66 11.36 6.01
N LYS A 114 1.89 11.85 6.17
CA LYS A 114 3.10 11.00 6.23
C LYS A 114 3.05 9.99 7.38
N THR A 115 2.61 10.44 8.57
CA THR A 115 2.47 9.55 9.73
C THR A 115 1.40 8.49 9.49
N ASN A 116 0.27 8.86 8.90
CA ASN A 116 -0.80 7.91 8.57
C ASN A 116 -0.34 6.87 7.52
N GLU A 117 0.38 7.30 6.48
CA GLU A 117 0.98 6.40 5.49
C GLU A 117 1.98 5.43 6.16
N GLN A 118 2.79 5.90 7.10
CA GLN A 118 3.71 5.05 7.87
C GLN A 118 2.95 4.04 8.76
N VAL A 119 1.89 4.48 9.44
CA VAL A 119 1.05 3.60 10.26
C VAL A 119 0.39 2.52 9.41
N LEU A 120 -0.18 2.89 8.26
CA LEU A 120 -0.78 1.94 7.33
C LEU A 120 0.26 0.96 6.78
N HIS A 121 1.47 1.44 6.46
CA HIS A 121 2.55 0.57 6.01
C HIS A 121 2.94 -0.44 7.11
N LEU A 122 3.09 0.01 8.35
CA LEU A 122 3.40 -0.87 9.49
C LEU A 122 2.26 -1.86 9.79
N ALA A 123 1.01 -1.45 9.60
CA ALA A 123 -0.15 -2.31 9.80
C ALA A 123 -0.28 -3.42 8.74
N HIS A 124 0.29 -3.24 7.55
CA HIS A 124 0.13 -4.11 6.39
C HIS A 124 1.39 -4.84 5.94
N HIS A 125 2.57 -4.46 6.45
CA HIS A 125 3.84 -5.07 6.06
C HIS A 125 4.60 -5.63 7.26
N ASP A 126 5.34 -6.70 7.02
CA ASP A 126 6.28 -7.26 7.99
C ASP A 126 7.47 -6.31 8.19
N ALA A 127 7.78 -6.01 9.45
CA ALA A 127 8.80 -5.02 9.78
C ALA A 127 10.22 -5.46 9.35
N LEU A 128 10.50 -6.78 9.31
CA LEU A 128 11.80 -7.34 9.00
C LEU A 128 12.04 -7.46 7.49
N THR A 129 11.12 -8.13 6.78
CA THR A 129 11.26 -8.47 5.35
C THR A 129 10.65 -7.42 4.42
N LYS A 130 9.82 -6.52 4.95
CA LYS A 130 9.04 -5.53 4.19
C LYS A 130 7.99 -6.14 3.25
N LEU A 131 7.82 -7.44 3.26
CA LEU A 131 6.76 -8.13 2.53
C LEU A 131 5.38 -7.79 3.14
N PRO A 132 4.29 -7.99 2.43
CA PRO A 132 2.95 -8.09 3.01
C PRO A 132 2.95 -8.96 4.26
N ASN A 133 2.29 -8.49 5.30
CA ASN A 133 2.06 -9.29 6.50
C ASN A 133 0.78 -10.13 6.36
N ARG A 134 0.45 -10.90 7.40
CA ARG A 134 -0.74 -11.75 7.44
C ARG A 134 -2.03 -10.99 7.10
N THR A 135 -2.20 -9.77 7.61
CA THR A 135 -3.41 -8.96 7.36
C THR A 135 -3.55 -8.60 5.88
N LEU A 136 -2.48 -8.08 5.26
CA LEU A 136 -2.50 -7.71 3.85
C LEU A 136 -2.58 -8.94 2.94
N PHE A 137 -2.00 -10.07 3.35
CA PHE A 137 -2.13 -11.33 2.62
C PHE A 137 -3.60 -11.77 2.49
N TYR A 138 -4.35 -11.82 3.59
CA TYR A 138 -5.76 -12.22 3.55
C TYR A 138 -6.61 -11.24 2.75
N ASP A 139 -6.37 -9.94 2.87
CA ASP A 139 -7.06 -8.94 2.05
C ASP A 139 -6.83 -9.18 0.55
N ARG A 140 -5.58 -9.38 0.13
CA ARG A 140 -5.24 -9.68 -1.27
C ARG A 140 -5.79 -11.01 -1.75
N LEU A 141 -5.77 -12.04 -0.92
CA LEU A 141 -6.33 -13.34 -1.27
C LEU A 141 -7.84 -13.26 -1.48
N ASN A 142 -8.57 -12.57 -0.61
CA ASN A 142 -10.00 -12.36 -0.77
C ASN A 142 -10.33 -11.57 -2.05
N GLN A 143 -9.53 -10.55 -2.39
CA GLN A 143 -9.67 -9.81 -3.64
C GLN A 143 -9.37 -10.68 -4.86
N ALA A 144 -8.34 -11.54 -4.80
CA ALA A 144 -8.01 -12.48 -5.86
C ALA A 144 -9.13 -13.48 -6.08
N ILE A 145 -9.68 -14.10 -5.02
CA ILE A 145 -10.81 -15.03 -5.07
C ILE A 145 -12.03 -14.36 -5.71
N ALA A 146 -12.39 -13.15 -5.26
CA ALA A 146 -13.52 -12.41 -5.81
C ALA A 146 -13.34 -12.08 -7.30
N ARG A 147 -12.12 -11.86 -7.78
CA ARG A 147 -11.80 -11.69 -9.19
C ARG A 147 -11.90 -13.02 -9.95
N ALA A 148 -11.22 -14.05 -9.45
CA ALA A 148 -11.18 -15.36 -10.07
C ALA A 148 -12.57 -16.01 -10.21
N CYS A 149 -13.45 -15.79 -9.23
CA CYS A 149 -14.86 -16.22 -9.31
C CYS A 149 -15.61 -15.58 -10.49
N ARG A 150 -15.33 -14.31 -10.82
CA ARG A 150 -15.97 -13.63 -11.97
C ARG A 150 -15.38 -14.05 -13.31
N ASP A 151 -14.07 -14.24 -13.32
CA ASP A 151 -13.29 -14.44 -14.56
C ASP A 151 -13.05 -15.94 -14.85
N ASN A 152 -13.53 -16.83 -13.96
CA ASN A 152 -13.31 -18.28 -13.97
C ASN A 152 -11.83 -18.67 -14.07
N GLU A 153 -11.03 -18.05 -13.21
CA GLU A 153 -9.58 -18.20 -13.17
C GLU A 153 -9.13 -19.12 -12.03
N LEU A 154 -7.97 -19.75 -12.22
CA LEU A 154 -7.31 -20.57 -11.21
C LEU A 154 -6.37 -19.70 -10.35
N ILE A 155 -6.38 -19.91 -9.03
CA ILE A 155 -5.40 -19.35 -8.10
C ILE A 155 -4.64 -20.48 -7.42
N GLY A 156 -3.31 -20.35 -7.34
CA GLY A 156 -2.48 -21.21 -6.50
C GLY A 156 -2.13 -20.50 -5.19
N ILE A 157 -2.34 -21.18 -4.07
CA ILE A 157 -1.89 -20.73 -2.76
C ILE A 157 -0.78 -21.67 -2.30
N LEU A 158 0.40 -21.10 -2.05
CA LEU A 158 1.54 -21.82 -1.53
C LEU A 158 1.76 -21.40 -0.08
N TYR A 159 1.87 -22.35 0.83
CA TYR A 159 2.28 -22.16 2.22
C TYR A 159 3.68 -22.74 2.39
N LEU A 160 4.62 -21.94 2.86
CA LEU A 160 6.04 -22.26 2.88
C LEU A 160 6.60 -22.16 4.31
N ASP A 161 7.51 -23.05 4.66
CA ASP A 161 8.24 -22.98 5.92
C ASP A 161 9.72 -23.34 5.68
N LEU A 162 10.63 -22.52 6.22
CA LEU A 162 12.08 -22.73 6.06
C LEU A 162 12.58 -23.85 6.97
N ASP A 163 12.96 -24.95 6.38
CA ASP A 163 13.47 -26.10 7.13
C ASP A 163 14.81 -25.77 7.79
N GLY A 164 14.90 -26.01 9.08
CA GLY A 164 16.14 -25.82 9.85
C GLY A 164 16.40 -24.37 10.30
N PHE A 165 15.48 -23.45 10.09
CA PHE A 165 15.60 -22.03 10.53
C PHE A 165 15.93 -21.91 12.03
N LYS A 166 15.27 -22.69 12.88
CA LYS A 166 15.53 -22.71 14.32
C LYS A 166 16.99 -23.07 14.63
N LEU A 167 17.55 -24.05 13.92
CA LEU A 167 18.95 -24.44 14.11
C LEU A 167 19.92 -23.29 13.75
N ILE A 168 19.62 -22.52 12.73
CA ILE A 168 20.41 -21.32 12.38
C ILE A 168 20.36 -20.29 13.51
N ASN A 169 19.19 -20.01 14.06
CA ASN A 169 19.06 -19.11 15.22
C ASN A 169 19.85 -19.61 16.43
N ASP A 170 19.73 -20.89 16.75
CA ASP A 170 20.36 -21.50 17.93
C ASP A 170 21.89 -21.56 17.79
N THR A 171 22.42 -21.69 16.56
CA THR A 171 23.88 -21.86 16.32
C THR A 171 24.57 -20.57 15.93
N LEU A 172 23.93 -19.68 15.15
CA LEU A 172 24.53 -18.48 14.57
C LEU A 172 23.94 -17.17 15.12
N GLY A 173 22.91 -17.27 15.96
CA GLY A 173 22.25 -16.13 16.58
C GLY A 173 21.10 -15.55 15.76
N HIS A 174 20.22 -14.80 16.42
CA HIS A 174 19.02 -14.22 15.83
C HIS A 174 19.30 -13.21 14.71
N ASP A 175 20.38 -12.45 14.81
CA ASP A 175 20.76 -11.48 13.75
C ASP A 175 21.03 -12.18 12.42
N THR A 176 21.67 -13.36 12.45
CA THR A 176 21.90 -14.18 11.25
C THR A 176 20.59 -14.79 10.73
N GLY A 177 19.69 -15.21 11.63
CA GLY A 177 18.35 -15.67 11.27
C GLY A 177 17.53 -14.56 10.61
N ASP A 178 17.60 -13.36 11.13
CA ASP A 178 16.95 -12.19 10.53
C ASP A 178 17.47 -11.87 9.12
N GLU A 179 18.77 -11.99 8.90
CA GLU A 179 19.36 -11.81 7.58
C GLU A 179 18.96 -12.93 6.61
N LEU A 180 18.90 -14.19 7.09
CA LEU A 180 18.38 -15.32 6.33
C LEU A 180 16.93 -15.07 5.87
N LEU A 181 16.06 -14.58 6.76
CA LEU A 181 14.68 -14.27 6.42
C LEU A 181 14.57 -13.16 5.36
N ARG A 182 15.41 -12.12 5.44
CA ARG A 182 15.46 -11.06 4.42
C ARG A 182 15.89 -11.60 3.06
N GLU A 183 16.89 -12.46 3.05
CA GLU A 183 17.41 -13.03 1.80
C GLU A 183 16.45 -14.07 1.22
N ALA A 184 15.83 -14.92 2.05
CA ALA A 184 14.78 -15.84 1.63
C ALA A 184 13.59 -15.08 1.00
N ALA A 185 13.16 -13.99 1.63
CA ALA A 185 12.11 -13.11 1.08
C ALA A 185 12.45 -12.60 -0.33
N LYS A 186 13.68 -12.16 -0.57
CA LYS A 186 14.14 -11.72 -1.90
C LYS A 186 14.15 -12.87 -2.92
N ARG A 187 14.66 -14.04 -2.53
CA ARG A 187 14.72 -15.21 -3.42
C ARG A 187 13.32 -15.69 -3.82
N ILE A 188 12.39 -15.77 -2.87
CA ILE A 188 11.00 -16.13 -3.14
C ILE A 188 10.36 -15.10 -4.09
N THR A 189 10.55 -13.81 -3.81
CA THR A 189 10.00 -12.73 -4.66
C THR A 189 10.56 -12.78 -6.08
N ALA A 190 11.82 -13.14 -6.26
CA ALA A 190 12.43 -13.28 -7.59
C ALA A 190 11.86 -14.46 -8.42
N CYS A 191 11.22 -15.43 -7.78
CA CYS A 191 10.59 -16.57 -8.45
C CYS A 191 9.18 -16.30 -8.98
N ILE A 192 8.58 -15.18 -8.65
CA ILE A 192 7.19 -14.84 -9.00
C ILE A 192 7.11 -13.56 -9.84
N ARG A 193 5.92 -13.26 -10.36
CA ARG A 193 5.64 -12.06 -11.16
C ARG A 193 5.15 -10.92 -10.26
N ASP A 194 5.20 -9.69 -10.77
CA ASP A 194 4.67 -8.49 -10.07
C ASP A 194 3.17 -8.58 -9.76
N SER A 195 2.41 -9.37 -10.54
CA SER A 195 0.98 -9.63 -10.32
C SER A 195 0.70 -10.58 -9.16
N ASP A 196 1.70 -11.35 -8.74
CA ASP A 196 1.58 -12.32 -7.66
C ASP A 196 1.92 -11.66 -6.31
N THR A 197 1.62 -12.34 -5.22
CA THR A 197 1.89 -11.79 -3.88
C THR A 197 2.72 -12.78 -3.08
N VAL A 198 3.84 -12.31 -2.52
CA VAL A 198 4.56 -12.97 -1.41
C VAL A 198 4.20 -12.26 -0.12
N ALA A 199 4.00 -13.01 0.96
CA ALA A 199 3.78 -12.48 2.30
C ALA A 199 4.55 -13.29 3.33
N ARG A 200 4.85 -12.68 4.48
CA ARG A 200 5.37 -13.38 5.66
C ARG A 200 4.27 -13.48 6.71
N MET A 201 3.99 -14.71 7.17
CA MET A 201 2.93 -14.98 8.13
C MET A 201 3.40 -14.82 9.58
N GLY A 202 4.70 -15.03 9.81
CA GLY A 202 5.39 -14.93 11.10
C GLY A 202 6.51 -15.95 11.17
N GLY A 203 7.48 -15.76 12.08
CA GLY A 203 8.60 -16.70 12.19
C GLY A 203 9.30 -16.95 10.88
N ASP A 204 9.36 -18.19 10.46
CA ASP A 204 9.94 -18.73 9.22
C ASP A 204 8.91 -19.10 8.14
N GLU A 205 7.64 -18.67 8.36
CA GLU A 205 6.52 -19.01 7.47
C GLU A 205 6.28 -17.89 6.44
N PHE A 206 6.20 -18.29 5.19
CA PHE A 206 5.85 -17.43 4.05
C PHE A 206 4.63 -17.98 3.31
N THR A 207 3.96 -17.13 2.59
CA THR A 207 2.85 -17.53 1.70
C THR A 207 2.98 -16.84 0.35
N VAL A 208 2.48 -17.52 -0.69
CA VAL A 208 2.43 -16.97 -2.04
C VAL A 208 1.04 -17.11 -2.61
N ILE A 209 0.53 -16.06 -3.26
CA ILE A 209 -0.69 -16.07 -4.07
C ILE A 209 -0.24 -15.96 -5.52
N LEU A 210 -0.50 -17.03 -6.30
CA LEU A 210 -0.30 -17.03 -7.74
C LEU A 210 -1.64 -16.78 -8.42
N SER A 211 -1.85 -15.53 -8.82
CA SER A 211 -3.09 -15.09 -9.45
C SER A 211 -3.09 -15.40 -10.95
N ASN A 212 -4.28 -15.65 -11.51
CA ASN A 212 -4.44 -15.89 -12.94
C ASN A 212 -3.52 -17.01 -13.45
N ALA A 213 -3.47 -18.11 -12.72
CA ALA A 213 -2.75 -19.30 -13.15
C ALA A 213 -3.55 -19.99 -14.27
N LYS A 214 -2.91 -20.25 -15.40
CA LYS A 214 -3.59 -20.88 -16.54
C LYS A 214 -3.77 -22.39 -16.35
N THR A 215 -2.86 -23.02 -15.65
CA THR A 215 -2.85 -24.48 -15.43
C THR A 215 -2.15 -24.78 -14.09
N PRO A 216 -2.47 -25.92 -13.45
CA PRO A 216 -1.72 -26.40 -12.29
C PRO A 216 -0.21 -26.54 -12.56
N SER A 217 0.21 -26.89 -13.78
CA SER A 217 1.62 -26.97 -14.18
C SER A 217 2.36 -25.62 -14.10
N SER A 218 1.65 -24.48 -14.23
CA SER A 218 2.27 -23.19 -14.04
C SER A 218 2.60 -22.91 -12.58
N ILE A 219 1.79 -23.40 -11.65
CA ILE A 219 1.99 -23.33 -10.20
C ILE A 219 3.12 -24.27 -9.77
N ASP A 220 3.11 -25.49 -10.30
CA ASP A 220 4.17 -26.49 -10.11
C ASP A 220 5.56 -25.93 -10.43
N ARG A 221 5.69 -25.26 -11.59
CA ARG A 221 6.94 -24.65 -12.01
C ARG A 221 7.43 -23.58 -11.02
N VAL A 222 6.52 -22.76 -10.47
CA VAL A 222 6.89 -21.73 -9.49
C VAL A 222 7.30 -22.37 -8.16
N ALA A 223 6.56 -23.37 -7.68
CA ALA A 223 6.91 -24.09 -6.46
C ALA A 223 8.29 -24.74 -6.57
N LYS A 224 8.58 -25.40 -7.68
CA LYS A 224 9.88 -25.97 -7.98
C LYS A 224 11.00 -24.93 -7.99
N ALA A 225 10.78 -23.79 -8.66
CA ALA A 225 11.75 -22.69 -8.70
C ALA A 225 12.06 -22.14 -7.30
N ILE A 226 11.04 -22.01 -6.43
CA ILE A 226 11.24 -21.58 -5.06
C ILE A 226 12.07 -22.59 -4.26
N VAL A 227 11.76 -23.90 -4.36
CA VAL A 227 12.54 -24.94 -3.68
C VAL A 227 14.00 -24.90 -4.12
N GLU A 228 14.25 -24.82 -5.44
CA GLU A 228 15.60 -24.73 -6.00
C GLU A 228 16.34 -23.46 -5.56
N ALA A 229 15.68 -22.32 -5.52
CA ALA A 229 16.27 -21.04 -5.13
C ALA A 229 16.64 -20.99 -3.63
N ILE A 230 15.79 -21.55 -2.77
CA ILE A 230 16.05 -21.58 -1.32
C ILE A 230 17.12 -22.61 -0.96
N ALA A 231 17.22 -23.71 -1.70
CA ALA A 231 18.25 -24.73 -1.50
C ALA A 231 19.67 -24.23 -1.84
N GLN A 232 19.81 -23.12 -2.57
CA GLN A 232 21.14 -22.55 -2.83
C GLN A 232 21.75 -21.99 -1.54
N PRO A 233 23.08 -22.13 -1.33
CA PRO A 233 23.75 -21.60 -0.15
C PRO A 233 23.46 -20.11 0.07
N PHE A 234 23.32 -19.72 1.32
CA PHE A 234 23.18 -18.32 1.76
C PHE A 234 24.53 -17.86 2.31
N GLU A 235 25.04 -16.76 1.80
CA GLU A 235 26.19 -16.08 2.38
C GLU A 235 25.69 -14.97 3.31
N LEU A 236 25.75 -15.22 4.62
CA LEU A 236 25.21 -14.34 5.66
C LEU A 236 26.34 -13.95 6.62
N ASN A 237 26.62 -12.66 6.74
CA ASN A 237 27.69 -12.15 7.62
C ASN A 237 29.04 -12.85 7.42
N GLY A 238 29.41 -13.18 6.15
CA GLY A 238 30.64 -13.91 5.82
C GLY A 238 30.64 -15.40 6.17
N LYS A 239 29.47 -15.97 6.49
CA LYS A 239 29.28 -17.40 6.76
C LYS A 239 28.34 -18.02 5.73
N ASN A 240 28.69 -19.21 5.25
CA ASN A 240 27.81 -19.97 4.38
C ASN A 240 26.83 -20.81 5.23
N CYS A 241 25.54 -20.63 4.97
CA CYS A 241 24.46 -21.37 5.58
C CYS A 241 23.65 -22.07 4.50
N SER A 242 23.10 -23.23 4.82
CA SER A 242 22.17 -23.96 3.93
C SER A 242 20.90 -24.26 4.69
N VAL A 243 19.79 -23.91 4.11
CA VAL A 243 18.44 -24.26 4.55
C VAL A 243 17.65 -24.76 3.34
N SER A 244 16.55 -25.42 3.59
CA SER A 244 15.60 -25.79 2.55
C SER A 244 14.23 -25.23 2.86
N VAL A 245 13.24 -25.52 2.02
CA VAL A 245 11.86 -25.10 2.21
C VAL A 245 10.92 -26.25 1.95
N SER A 246 9.93 -26.40 2.81
CA SER A 246 8.79 -27.28 2.61
C SER A 246 7.57 -26.45 2.20
N ILE A 247 6.90 -26.84 1.11
CA ILE A 247 5.80 -26.08 0.53
C ILE A 247 4.56 -26.96 0.41
N GLY A 248 3.42 -26.44 0.86
CA GLY A 248 2.11 -27.01 0.57
C GLY A 248 1.33 -26.12 -0.37
N ILE A 249 0.58 -26.73 -1.29
CA ILE A 249 -0.10 -26.06 -2.38
C ILE A 249 -1.58 -26.40 -2.39
N SER A 250 -2.44 -25.40 -2.35
CA SER A 250 -3.87 -25.52 -2.61
C SER A 250 -4.28 -24.70 -3.83
N LEU A 251 -5.36 -25.15 -4.49
CA LEU A 251 -5.90 -24.55 -5.71
C LEU A 251 -7.32 -24.05 -5.47
N TYR A 252 -7.60 -22.81 -5.86
CA TYR A 252 -8.97 -22.31 -5.97
C TYR A 252 -9.46 -22.55 -7.42
N PRO A 253 -10.68 -23.01 -7.64
CA PRO A 253 -11.70 -23.37 -6.63
C PRO A 253 -11.61 -24.81 -6.11
N ASP A 254 -10.75 -25.66 -6.64
CA ASP A 254 -10.76 -27.12 -6.47
C ASP A 254 -10.62 -27.58 -5.01
N ASN A 255 -9.80 -26.90 -4.21
CA ASN A 255 -9.53 -27.27 -2.82
C ASN A 255 -10.27 -26.41 -1.80
N GLY A 256 -11.04 -25.41 -2.23
CA GLY A 256 -11.83 -24.56 -1.34
C GLY A 256 -12.28 -23.26 -1.99
N GLU A 257 -13.30 -22.66 -1.43
CA GLU A 257 -13.93 -21.42 -1.93
C GLU A 257 -13.59 -20.18 -1.08
N THR A 258 -13.04 -20.37 0.13
CA THR A 258 -12.68 -19.28 1.03
C THR A 258 -11.19 -19.22 1.30
N SER A 259 -10.71 -18.04 1.62
CA SER A 259 -9.29 -17.81 1.97
C SER A 259 -8.82 -18.69 3.14
N GLU A 260 -9.69 -18.86 4.16
CA GLU A 260 -9.39 -19.66 5.34
C GLU A 260 -9.26 -21.15 5.01
N GLN A 261 -10.14 -21.66 4.16
CA GLN A 261 -10.09 -23.07 3.70
C GLN A 261 -8.80 -23.33 2.93
N LEU A 262 -8.50 -22.50 1.95
CA LEU A 262 -7.34 -22.66 1.07
C LEU A 262 -6.03 -22.57 1.87
N VAL A 263 -5.89 -21.61 2.77
CA VAL A 263 -4.71 -21.48 3.62
C VAL A 263 -4.55 -22.67 4.56
N LYS A 264 -5.62 -23.10 5.22
CA LYS A 264 -5.58 -24.26 6.13
C LYS A 264 -5.17 -25.55 5.40
N ILE A 265 -5.65 -25.71 4.18
CA ILE A 265 -5.38 -26.91 3.37
C ILE A 265 -3.95 -26.89 2.83
N SER A 266 -3.44 -25.71 2.39
CA SER A 266 -2.05 -25.59 1.97
C SER A 266 -1.08 -25.76 3.15
N ASP A 267 -1.39 -25.28 4.35
CA ASP A 267 -0.61 -25.54 5.57
C ASP A 267 -0.54 -27.03 5.90
N ALA A 268 -1.66 -27.75 5.83
CA ALA A 268 -1.67 -29.21 6.02
C ALA A 268 -0.80 -29.95 4.98
N ALA A 269 -0.83 -29.53 3.72
CA ALA A 269 0.03 -30.11 2.67
C ALA A 269 1.52 -29.80 2.92
N MET A 270 1.86 -28.59 3.40
CA MET A 270 3.22 -28.20 3.81
C MET A 270 3.72 -29.11 4.96
N TYR A 271 2.86 -29.37 5.94
CA TYR A 271 3.20 -30.29 7.03
C TYR A 271 3.53 -31.69 6.50
N LEU A 272 2.79 -32.20 5.50
CA LEU A 272 3.13 -33.48 4.86
C LEU A 272 4.45 -33.40 4.08
N ALA A 273 4.77 -32.30 3.41
CA ALA A 273 6.06 -32.10 2.75
C ALA A 273 7.21 -32.18 3.75
N LYS A 274 7.10 -31.55 4.91
CA LYS A 274 8.09 -31.64 6.01
C LYS A 274 8.35 -33.08 6.45
N HIS A 275 7.29 -33.89 6.56
CA HIS A 275 7.40 -35.30 7.01
C HIS A 275 7.86 -36.25 5.89
N SER A 276 7.80 -35.83 4.63
CA SER A 276 8.23 -36.61 3.47
C SER A 276 9.71 -36.42 3.09
N GLY A 277 10.51 -35.79 3.97
CA GLY A 277 11.93 -35.62 3.76
C GLY A 277 12.37 -34.18 3.59
N LYS A 278 11.44 -33.20 3.70
CA LYS A 278 11.73 -31.75 3.52
C LYS A 278 12.22 -31.41 2.11
N ASN A 279 12.58 -30.14 1.88
CA ASN A 279 13.11 -29.68 0.58
C ASN A 279 12.26 -30.09 -0.62
N CYS A 280 10.96 -29.99 -0.47
CA CYS A 280 9.99 -30.41 -1.49
C CYS A 280 8.69 -29.62 -1.38
N TYR A 281 7.83 -29.81 -2.37
CA TYR A 281 6.46 -29.28 -2.33
C TYR A 281 5.46 -30.44 -2.55
N ARG A 282 4.23 -30.23 -2.07
CA ARG A 282 3.10 -31.15 -2.28
C ARG A 282 1.83 -30.37 -2.62
N PHE A 283 1.12 -30.90 -3.60
CA PHE A 283 -0.26 -30.50 -3.79
C PHE A 283 -1.19 -31.22 -2.81
N VAL A 284 -2.32 -30.63 -2.56
CA VAL A 284 -3.39 -31.28 -1.79
C VAL A 284 -3.86 -32.50 -2.56
N GLY A 285 -3.79 -33.68 -1.93
CA GLY A 285 -4.21 -34.96 -2.53
C GLY A 285 -3.09 -35.83 -3.08
N ASP A 286 -1.81 -35.34 -3.01
CA ASP A 286 -0.62 -36.14 -3.35
C ASP A 286 -0.19 -37.08 -2.22
#